data_a506ee7864f1e5dca14e15e56603c64e
#
_entry.id   a506ee7864f1e5dca14e15e56603c64e
#
_cell.length_a   1.000
_cell.length_b   1.000
_cell.length_c   1.000
_cell.angle_alpha   90.00
_cell.angle_beta   90.00
_cell.angle_gamma   90.00
#
_symmetry.space_group_name_H-M   'P 1'
#
loop_
_entity.id
_entity.type
_entity.pdbx_description
1 polymer ?
#
loop_
_entity_poly.entity_id
_entity_poly.type
_entity_poly.pdbx_seq_one_letter_code
_entity_poly.pdbx_strand_id
1 'polypeptide(L)'
;VDPAILRAAQRLKAFSRRAFLGGVTASSLLAADMFVTREVQRQRRQTVVLEVADDAARRRFPDASWILFPGYKTSWEEARIILSSLRGSLADRGQLATVGYSNLGLDIDEILDALRVHVRQKRLRTLYFYGHSFGGMVATEVAARLLSQDGVQVKVIVLDSSPASKFDVLDQAWFDSVVHLYEIGVRIPSIVRGGYEFGERVINKHERTWGEIVDQTLEQLSPLAPSSVLIQSESEYIYQWDATRFGDAMGTARMAFIGNPSDTTVSYPSARARWERYFGRNLVSSDLQTIGAFPPHASPQWSGIVYNQVLGRLLPQLLPLPRPTGGAGGGAA
;
A
#
# COMPACT_ATOMS: atom_id res chain seq x y z
N VAL A 1 61.54 32.19 8.50
CA VAL A 1 60.07 31.97 8.47
C VAL A 1 59.65 31.52 9.85
N ASP A 2 58.73 32.21 10.47
CA ASP A 2 58.22 31.92 11.82
C ASP A 2 57.73 30.48 11.92
N PRO A 3 58.21 29.66 12.86
CA PRO A 3 57.78 28.28 13.07
C PRO A 3 56.27 28.13 13.33
N ALA A 4 55.61 29.20 13.82
CA ALA A 4 54.16 29.23 14.02
C ALA A 4 53.42 29.24 12.67
N ILE A 5 53.90 29.98 11.67
CA ILE A 5 53.28 30.06 10.33
C ILE A 5 53.42 28.72 9.59
N LEU A 6 54.57 28.05 9.74
CA LEU A 6 54.78 26.72 9.17
C LEU A 6 53.84 25.67 9.77
N ARG A 7 53.63 25.70 11.07
CA ARG A 7 52.67 24.81 11.78
C ARG A 7 51.21 25.08 11.39
N ALA A 8 50.84 26.34 11.22
CA ALA A 8 49.51 26.74 10.76
C ALA A 8 49.25 26.29 9.32
N ALA A 9 50.22 26.45 8.43
CA ALA A 9 50.16 26.00 7.02
C ALA A 9 50.06 24.45 6.90
N GLN A 10 50.77 23.71 7.77
CA GLN A 10 50.68 22.26 7.82
C GLN A 10 49.30 21.77 8.35
N ARG A 11 48.74 22.45 9.33
CA ARG A 11 47.37 22.16 9.84
C ARG A 11 46.30 22.45 8.79
N LEU A 12 46.40 23.55 8.06
CA LEU A 12 45.51 23.90 6.95
C LEU A 12 45.57 22.88 5.80
N LYS A 13 46.79 22.39 5.43
CA LYS A 13 46.95 21.33 4.44
C LYS A 13 46.32 19.99 4.90
N ALA A 14 46.49 19.63 6.17
CA ALA A 14 45.88 18.41 6.73
C ALA A 14 44.34 18.49 6.81
N PHE A 15 43.83 19.66 7.17
CA PHE A 15 42.40 19.92 7.18
C PHE A 15 41.79 19.88 5.77
N SER A 16 42.46 20.50 4.79
CA SER A 16 42.05 20.50 3.39
C SER A 16 42.00 19.08 2.78
N ARG A 17 43.02 18.23 3.09
CA ARG A 17 43.03 16.84 2.61
C ARG A 17 41.91 15.99 3.22
N ARG A 18 41.63 16.12 4.51
CA ARG A 18 40.52 15.41 5.18
C ARG A 18 39.18 15.88 4.66
N ALA A 19 39.00 17.18 4.48
CA ALA A 19 37.77 17.75 3.93
C ALA A 19 37.58 17.34 2.45
N PHE A 20 38.66 17.30 1.67
CA PHE A 20 38.64 16.83 0.29
C PHE A 20 38.29 15.34 0.19
N LEU A 21 38.95 14.48 0.97
CA LEU A 21 38.63 13.05 1.01
C LEU A 21 37.23 12.78 1.52
N GLY A 22 36.78 13.50 2.55
CA GLY A 22 35.40 13.44 3.05
C GLY A 22 34.39 13.91 2.01
N GLY A 23 34.71 14.97 1.27
CA GLY A 23 33.88 15.49 0.18
C GLY A 23 33.80 14.53 -1.01
N VAL A 24 34.90 13.90 -1.39
CA VAL A 24 34.94 12.91 -2.50
C VAL A 24 34.16 11.65 -2.12
N THR A 25 34.31 11.13 -0.90
CA THR A 25 33.53 9.96 -0.45
C THR A 25 32.05 10.28 -0.34
N ALA A 26 31.67 11.43 0.22
CA ALA A 26 30.28 11.86 0.29
C ALA A 26 29.66 12.09 -1.11
N SER A 27 30.41 12.70 -2.02
CA SER A 27 29.97 12.90 -3.40
C SER A 27 29.84 11.59 -4.17
N SER A 28 30.73 10.63 -3.94
CA SER A 28 30.68 9.31 -4.58
C SER A 28 29.49 8.49 -4.05
N LEU A 29 29.22 8.54 -2.76
CA LEU A 29 28.05 7.89 -2.17
C LEU A 29 26.75 8.52 -2.68
N LEU A 30 26.70 9.86 -2.76
CA LEU A 30 25.53 10.55 -3.30
C LEU A 30 25.33 10.23 -4.79
N ALA A 31 26.38 10.17 -5.58
CA ALA A 31 26.30 9.79 -6.99
C ALA A 31 25.84 8.33 -7.17
N ALA A 32 26.32 7.42 -6.33
CA ALA A 32 25.88 6.03 -6.33
C ALA A 32 24.41 5.91 -5.94
N ASP A 33 23.97 6.62 -4.90
CA ASP A 33 22.57 6.66 -4.48
C ASP A 33 21.66 7.23 -5.59
N MET A 34 22.06 8.33 -6.21
CA MET A 34 21.33 8.92 -7.34
C MET A 34 21.25 7.96 -8.54
N PHE A 35 22.33 7.22 -8.82
CA PHE A 35 22.34 6.25 -9.92
C PHE A 35 21.39 5.08 -9.62
N VAL A 36 21.47 4.48 -8.42
CA VAL A 36 20.60 3.39 -8.00
C VAL A 36 19.13 3.85 -7.98
N THR A 37 18.85 5.01 -7.41
CA THR A 37 17.49 5.59 -7.39
C THR A 37 16.95 5.78 -8.81
N ARG A 38 17.76 6.33 -9.72
CA ARG A 38 17.38 6.54 -11.12
C ARG A 38 17.08 5.22 -11.83
N GLU A 39 17.90 4.19 -11.59
CA GLU A 39 17.72 2.87 -12.21
C GLU A 39 16.46 2.18 -11.68
N VAL A 40 16.25 2.18 -10.36
CA VAL A 40 15.02 1.65 -9.74
C VAL A 40 13.79 2.39 -10.27
N GLN A 41 13.83 3.72 -10.33
CA GLN A 41 12.71 4.50 -10.86
C GLN A 41 12.46 4.22 -12.35
N ARG A 42 13.52 3.94 -13.12
CA ARG A 42 13.37 3.55 -14.53
C ARG A 42 12.69 2.19 -14.67
N GLN A 43 13.03 1.22 -13.83
CA GLN A 43 12.41 -0.12 -13.84
C GLN A 43 10.95 -0.10 -13.42
N ARG A 44 10.53 0.90 -12.62
CA ARG A 44 9.16 1.04 -12.12
C ARG A 44 8.33 2.07 -12.90
N ARG A 45 8.58 2.20 -14.19
CA ARG A 45 7.84 3.14 -15.05
C ARG A 45 6.49 2.63 -15.55
N GLN A 46 6.18 1.38 -15.26
CA GLN A 46 4.92 0.73 -15.64
C GLN A 46 4.27 0.11 -14.43
N THR A 47 2.95 0.17 -14.39
CA THR A 47 2.17 -0.60 -13.42
C THR A 47 2.25 -2.09 -13.73
N VAL A 48 2.50 -2.90 -12.72
CA VAL A 48 2.67 -4.35 -12.85
C VAL A 48 1.91 -5.09 -11.76
N VAL A 49 1.65 -6.38 -11.99
CA VAL A 49 1.18 -7.29 -10.94
C VAL A 49 2.35 -8.15 -10.49
N LEU A 50 2.70 -8.03 -9.21
CA LEU A 50 3.82 -8.69 -8.57
C LEU A 50 3.32 -9.91 -7.79
N GLU A 51 3.78 -11.10 -8.16
CA GLU A 51 3.40 -12.32 -7.47
C GLU A 51 4.18 -12.52 -6.17
N VAL A 52 3.51 -13.04 -5.15
CA VAL A 52 4.13 -13.62 -3.97
C VAL A 52 4.04 -15.14 -4.13
N ALA A 53 5.19 -15.77 -4.37
CA ALA A 53 5.25 -17.18 -4.69
C ALA A 53 4.69 -18.07 -3.57
N ASP A 54 3.72 -18.89 -3.89
CA ASP A 54 3.15 -19.92 -3.05
C ASP A 54 2.70 -21.12 -3.90
N ASP A 55 3.56 -22.13 -3.97
CA ASP A 55 3.28 -23.30 -4.80
C ASP A 55 2.11 -24.15 -4.28
N ALA A 56 1.86 -24.12 -2.98
CA ALA A 56 0.71 -24.82 -2.40
C ALA A 56 -0.60 -24.11 -2.78
N ALA A 57 -0.66 -22.79 -2.63
CA ALA A 57 -1.80 -21.99 -3.06
C ALA A 57 -2.04 -22.10 -4.57
N ARG A 58 -0.97 -22.07 -5.38
CA ARG A 58 -1.07 -22.23 -6.85
C ARG A 58 -1.66 -23.58 -7.27
N ARG A 59 -1.24 -24.68 -6.62
CA ARG A 59 -1.80 -26.00 -6.91
C ARG A 59 -3.25 -26.13 -6.46
N ARG A 60 -3.60 -25.56 -5.31
CA ARG A 60 -4.93 -25.68 -4.71
C ARG A 60 -5.96 -24.75 -5.36
N PHE A 61 -5.53 -23.58 -5.81
CA PHE A 61 -6.37 -22.53 -6.39
C PHE A 61 -5.81 -22.04 -7.72
N PRO A 62 -5.80 -22.88 -8.77
CA PRO A 62 -5.14 -22.54 -10.03
C PRO A 62 -5.79 -21.38 -10.78
N ASP A 63 -7.07 -21.10 -10.53
CA ASP A 63 -7.88 -20.09 -11.20
C ASP A 63 -8.37 -18.94 -10.29
N ALA A 64 -7.88 -18.87 -9.06
CA ALA A 64 -8.27 -17.83 -8.10
C ALA A 64 -7.05 -17.12 -7.49
N SER A 65 -7.11 -15.79 -7.39
CA SER A 65 -6.02 -14.99 -6.83
C SER A 65 -6.53 -13.83 -5.97
N TRP A 66 -5.84 -13.60 -4.87
CA TRP A 66 -5.89 -12.35 -4.13
C TRP A 66 -5.00 -11.32 -4.81
N ILE A 67 -5.52 -10.12 -4.95
CA ILE A 67 -4.78 -8.94 -5.43
C ILE A 67 -4.79 -7.89 -4.34
N LEU A 68 -3.62 -7.59 -3.79
CA LEU A 68 -3.44 -6.47 -2.86
C LEU A 68 -3.29 -5.18 -3.67
N PHE A 69 -4.06 -4.17 -3.28
CA PHE A 69 -3.89 -2.78 -3.70
C PHE A 69 -3.21 -2.03 -2.56
N PRO A 70 -1.96 -1.59 -2.76
CA PRO A 70 -1.17 -0.96 -1.71
C PRO A 70 -1.75 0.39 -1.26
N GLY A 71 -1.40 0.79 -0.05
CA GLY A 71 -1.75 2.08 0.52
C GLY A 71 -0.92 3.24 -0.08
N TYR A 72 -1.25 4.44 0.34
CA TYR A 72 -0.54 5.66 -0.01
C TYR A 72 0.94 5.59 0.38
N LYS A 73 1.82 5.99 -0.53
CA LYS A 73 3.29 5.95 -0.36
C LYS A 73 3.90 4.55 -0.15
N THR A 74 3.17 3.48 -0.41
CA THR A 74 3.68 2.11 -0.24
C THR A 74 4.57 1.71 -1.41
N SER A 75 5.79 1.27 -1.13
CA SER A 75 6.71 0.74 -2.14
C SER A 75 6.30 -0.66 -2.63
N TRP A 76 6.84 -1.10 -3.77
CA TRP A 76 6.61 -2.45 -4.29
C TRP A 76 7.06 -3.55 -3.31
N GLU A 77 8.18 -3.33 -2.62
CA GLU A 77 8.73 -4.25 -1.62
C GLU A 77 7.84 -4.32 -0.40
N GLU A 78 7.42 -3.18 0.11
CA GLU A 78 6.52 -3.10 1.24
C GLU A 78 5.17 -3.76 0.93
N ALA A 79 4.60 -3.55 -0.24
CA ALA A 79 3.39 -4.22 -0.69
C ALA A 79 3.52 -5.76 -0.66
N ARG A 80 4.70 -6.30 -1.03
CA ARG A 80 4.98 -7.73 -0.91
C ARG A 80 5.09 -8.18 0.54
N ILE A 81 5.68 -7.37 1.41
CA ILE A 81 5.78 -7.66 2.85
C ILE A 81 4.39 -7.67 3.48
N ILE A 82 3.55 -6.67 3.19
CA ILE A 82 2.15 -6.62 3.62
C ILE A 82 1.42 -7.90 3.21
N LEU A 83 1.47 -8.27 1.94
CA LEU A 83 0.80 -9.45 1.45
C LEU A 83 1.36 -10.75 2.06
N SER A 84 2.67 -10.80 2.29
CA SER A 84 3.33 -11.95 2.93
C SER A 84 2.90 -12.12 4.40
N SER A 85 2.66 -11.04 5.13
CA SER A 85 2.17 -11.08 6.51
C SER A 85 0.73 -11.60 6.61
N LEU A 86 -0.07 -11.43 5.56
CA LEU A 86 -1.45 -11.91 5.44
C LEU A 86 -1.55 -13.33 4.85
N ARG A 87 -0.43 -13.92 4.45
CA ARG A 87 -0.37 -15.22 3.76
C ARG A 87 -1.12 -16.32 4.50
N GLY A 88 -0.98 -16.38 5.85
CA GLY A 88 -1.61 -17.41 6.68
C GLY A 88 -3.13 -17.51 6.53
N SER A 89 -3.78 -16.38 6.18
CA SER A 89 -5.23 -16.35 5.97
C SER A 89 -5.61 -16.38 4.49
N LEU A 90 -4.89 -15.64 3.64
CA LEU A 90 -5.28 -15.44 2.25
C LEU A 90 -4.88 -16.61 1.34
N ALA A 91 -3.72 -17.24 1.56
CA ALA A 91 -3.24 -18.34 0.73
C ALA A 91 -4.11 -19.61 0.81
N ASP A 92 -4.92 -19.73 1.85
CA ASP A 92 -5.92 -20.79 2.00
C ASP A 92 -7.14 -20.63 1.08
N ARG A 93 -7.20 -19.57 0.28
CA ARG A 93 -8.33 -19.24 -0.58
C ARG A 93 -7.95 -18.85 -2.00
N GLY A 94 -6.68 -18.55 -2.27
CA GLY A 94 -6.21 -18.13 -3.59
C GLY A 94 -4.72 -17.91 -3.66
N GLN A 95 -4.21 -17.77 -4.87
CA GLN A 95 -2.84 -17.30 -5.11
C GLN A 95 -2.69 -15.86 -4.61
N LEU A 96 -1.44 -15.40 -4.42
CA LEU A 96 -1.17 -14.09 -3.86
C LEU A 96 -0.43 -13.20 -4.86
N ALA A 97 -0.97 -12.02 -5.13
CA ALA A 97 -0.31 -11.00 -5.93
C ALA A 97 -0.65 -9.59 -5.40
N THR A 98 0.19 -8.62 -5.73
CA THR A 98 -0.02 -7.21 -5.40
C THR A 98 0.16 -6.33 -6.61
N VAL A 99 -0.53 -5.22 -6.67
CA VAL A 99 -0.27 -4.18 -7.68
C VAL A 99 0.99 -3.42 -7.27
N GLY A 100 1.88 -3.22 -8.22
CA GLY A 100 3.00 -2.29 -8.10
C GLY A 100 2.70 -1.07 -8.96
N TYR A 101 2.37 0.06 -8.36
CA TYR A 101 2.03 1.28 -9.09
C TYR A 101 3.25 1.85 -9.83
N SER A 102 2.97 2.50 -10.96
CA SER A 102 3.98 3.18 -11.79
C SER A 102 4.58 4.40 -11.07
N ASN A 103 5.90 4.56 -11.13
CA ASN A 103 6.57 5.77 -10.66
C ASN A 103 6.31 7.01 -11.55
N LEU A 104 5.60 6.85 -12.67
CA LEU A 104 5.16 7.98 -13.52
C LEU A 104 3.83 8.58 -13.07
N GLY A 105 3.14 7.94 -12.13
CA GLY A 105 1.87 8.36 -11.55
C GLY A 105 0.88 7.21 -11.44
N LEU A 106 -0.17 7.43 -10.67
CA LEU A 106 -1.29 6.50 -10.56
C LEU A 106 -2.18 6.63 -11.81
N ASP A 107 -2.38 5.53 -12.50
CA ASP A 107 -3.29 5.43 -13.64
C ASP A 107 -4.14 4.17 -13.53
N ILE A 108 -5.46 4.36 -13.44
CA ILE A 108 -6.41 3.24 -13.27
C ILE A 108 -6.48 2.38 -14.55
N ASP A 109 -6.30 2.95 -15.73
CA ASP A 109 -6.30 2.20 -16.98
C ASP A 109 -5.05 1.31 -17.07
N GLU A 110 -3.87 1.80 -16.68
CA GLU A 110 -2.66 0.98 -16.57
C GLU A 110 -2.84 -0.16 -15.55
N ILE A 111 -3.50 0.09 -14.41
CA ILE A 111 -3.78 -0.94 -13.42
C ILE A 111 -4.69 -2.03 -14.01
N LEU A 112 -5.75 -1.63 -14.70
CA LEU A 112 -6.67 -2.56 -15.37
C LEU A 112 -5.95 -3.39 -16.43
N ASP A 113 -5.09 -2.78 -17.23
CA ASP A 113 -4.34 -3.50 -18.28
C ASP A 113 -3.33 -4.46 -17.67
N ALA A 114 -2.62 -4.09 -16.62
CA ALA A 114 -1.72 -4.99 -15.89
C ALA A 114 -2.49 -6.20 -15.30
N LEU A 115 -3.66 -5.95 -14.71
CA LEU A 115 -4.53 -7.02 -14.19
C LEU A 115 -5.06 -7.92 -15.29
N ARG A 116 -5.49 -7.37 -16.43
CA ARG A 116 -5.93 -8.15 -17.60
C ARG A 116 -4.83 -9.07 -18.13
N VAL A 117 -3.59 -8.55 -18.21
CA VAL A 117 -2.42 -9.34 -18.59
C VAL A 117 -2.21 -10.48 -17.60
N HIS A 118 -2.22 -10.19 -16.30
CA HIS A 118 -2.03 -11.17 -15.24
C HIS A 118 -3.13 -12.26 -15.27
N VAL A 119 -4.40 -11.87 -15.38
CA VAL A 119 -5.55 -12.77 -15.49
C VAL A 119 -5.39 -13.73 -16.67
N ARG A 120 -5.04 -13.21 -17.85
CA ARG A 120 -4.83 -14.04 -19.04
C ARG A 120 -3.65 -15.00 -18.89
N GLN A 121 -2.50 -14.50 -18.40
CA GLN A 121 -1.29 -15.30 -18.22
C GLN A 121 -1.48 -16.46 -17.25
N LYS A 122 -2.21 -16.20 -16.15
CA LYS A 122 -2.48 -17.17 -15.09
C LYS A 122 -3.78 -17.96 -15.31
N ARG A 123 -4.57 -17.61 -16.32
CA ARG A 123 -5.89 -18.20 -16.61
C ARG A 123 -6.84 -18.09 -15.42
N LEU A 124 -6.79 -16.94 -14.70
CA LEU A 124 -7.63 -16.71 -13.56
C LEU A 124 -9.09 -16.48 -13.99
N ARG A 125 -10.01 -16.96 -13.18
CA ARG A 125 -11.46 -16.76 -13.33
C ARG A 125 -12.06 -15.98 -12.17
N THR A 126 -11.38 -16.02 -11.03
CA THR A 126 -11.85 -15.41 -9.79
C THR A 126 -10.77 -14.53 -9.20
N LEU A 127 -11.13 -13.32 -8.85
CA LEU A 127 -10.29 -12.37 -8.11
C LEU A 127 -10.91 -12.05 -6.76
N TYR A 128 -10.03 -11.91 -5.77
CA TYR A 128 -10.32 -11.39 -4.46
C TYR A 128 -9.43 -10.16 -4.26
N PHE A 129 -10.00 -9.05 -3.87
CA PHE A 129 -9.27 -7.80 -3.66
C PHE A 129 -9.05 -7.52 -2.19
N TYR A 130 -7.86 -7.07 -1.86
CA TYR A 130 -7.52 -6.54 -0.54
C TYR A 130 -7.01 -5.12 -0.72
N GLY A 131 -7.78 -4.14 -0.34
CA GLY A 131 -7.42 -2.73 -0.39
C GLY A 131 -6.85 -2.28 0.96
N HIS A 132 -5.57 -1.97 0.97
CA HIS A 132 -4.86 -1.48 2.13
C HIS A 132 -4.92 0.05 2.16
N SER A 133 -5.61 0.65 3.15
CA SER A 133 -5.77 2.10 3.26
C SER A 133 -6.31 2.74 1.96
N PHE A 134 -5.61 3.71 1.39
CA PHE A 134 -5.89 4.29 0.07
C PHE A 134 -6.18 3.23 -1.01
N GLY A 135 -5.47 2.12 -0.98
CA GLY A 135 -5.67 1.04 -1.95
C GLY A 135 -7.10 0.46 -1.99
N GLY A 136 -7.92 0.69 -0.94
CA GLY A 136 -9.32 0.30 -0.96
C GLY A 136 -10.17 1.14 -1.90
N MET A 137 -9.85 2.42 -2.06
CA MET A 137 -10.48 3.28 -3.07
C MET A 137 -10.17 2.76 -4.47
N VAL A 138 -8.88 2.50 -4.75
CA VAL A 138 -8.42 1.98 -6.05
C VAL A 138 -9.04 0.61 -6.33
N ALA A 139 -9.02 -0.31 -5.35
CA ALA A 139 -9.61 -1.64 -5.48
C ALA A 139 -11.10 -1.58 -5.84
N THR A 140 -11.84 -0.65 -5.25
CA THR A 140 -13.27 -0.45 -5.51
C THR A 140 -13.52 0.03 -6.94
N GLU A 141 -12.80 1.03 -7.41
CA GLU A 141 -12.93 1.51 -8.78
C GLU A 141 -12.51 0.45 -9.81
N VAL A 142 -11.37 -0.20 -9.57
CA VAL A 142 -10.89 -1.28 -10.45
C VAL A 142 -11.90 -2.42 -10.51
N ALA A 143 -12.50 -2.82 -9.38
CA ALA A 143 -13.54 -3.86 -9.34
C ALA A 143 -14.76 -3.46 -10.18
N ALA A 144 -15.26 -2.24 -10.00
CA ALA A 144 -16.39 -1.72 -10.76
C ALA A 144 -16.15 -1.78 -12.28
N ARG A 145 -14.95 -1.41 -12.71
CA ARG A 145 -14.58 -1.38 -14.13
C ARG A 145 -14.31 -2.76 -14.72
N LEU A 146 -13.74 -3.69 -13.94
CA LEU A 146 -13.52 -5.08 -14.38
C LEU A 146 -14.83 -5.85 -14.50
N LEU A 147 -15.75 -5.71 -13.55
CA LEU A 147 -17.06 -6.41 -13.56
C LEU A 147 -17.90 -6.07 -14.79
N SER A 148 -17.68 -4.91 -15.39
CA SER A 148 -18.42 -4.48 -16.59
C SER A 148 -17.87 -5.02 -17.92
N GLN A 149 -16.64 -5.58 -17.98
CA GLN A 149 -15.95 -5.73 -19.26
C GLN A 149 -15.25 -7.08 -19.51
N ASP A 150 -14.78 -7.82 -18.49
CA ASP A 150 -13.69 -8.79 -18.74
C ASP A 150 -14.00 -10.28 -18.46
N GLY A 151 -15.21 -10.65 -18.12
CA GLY A 151 -15.59 -12.05 -17.88
C GLY A 151 -14.91 -12.71 -16.67
N VAL A 152 -14.06 -11.99 -15.95
CA VAL A 152 -13.47 -12.38 -14.66
C VAL A 152 -14.38 -11.94 -13.52
N GLN A 153 -14.52 -12.78 -12.50
CA GLN A 153 -15.36 -12.45 -11.35
C GLN A 153 -14.52 -11.86 -10.21
N VAL A 154 -14.76 -10.61 -9.84
CA VAL A 154 -14.34 -10.07 -8.54
C VAL A 154 -15.38 -10.50 -7.51
N LYS A 155 -15.04 -11.47 -6.65
CA LYS A 155 -15.98 -12.04 -5.67
C LYS A 155 -15.93 -11.36 -4.32
N VAL A 156 -14.77 -10.85 -3.94
CA VAL A 156 -14.55 -10.28 -2.61
C VAL A 156 -13.70 -9.02 -2.71
N ILE A 157 -14.03 -8.02 -1.90
CA ILE A 157 -13.24 -6.81 -1.67
C ILE A 157 -13.14 -6.60 -0.15
N VAL A 158 -11.95 -6.73 0.41
CA VAL A 158 -11.66 -6.35 1.80
C VAL A 158 -11.08 -4.94 1.81
N LEU A 159 -11.67 -4.08 2.60
CA LEU A 159 -11.31 -2.67 2.79
C LEU A 159 -10.65 -2.55 4.17
N ASP A 160 -9.32 -2.47 4.20
CA ASP A 160 -8.54 -2.39 5.43
C ASP A 160 -8.21 -0.94 5.75
N SER A 161 -8.82 -0.38 6.78
CA SER A 161 -8.70 1.03 7.19
C SER A 161 -8.83 2.01 6.01
N SER A 162 -9.65 1.64 5.03
CA SER A 162 -9.77 2.38 3.77
C SER A 162 -10.71 3.57 3.93
N PRO A 163 -10.30 4.80 3.58
CA PRO A 163 -11.22 5.93 3.54
C PRO A 163 -12.24 5.73 2.43
N ALA A 164 -13.48 6.12 2.67
CA ALA A 164 -14.54 6.16 1.65
C ALA A 164 -14.65 7.54 0.98
N SER A 165 -13.93 8.51 1.49
CA SER A 165 -13.90 9.89 1.02
C SER A 165 -12.69 10.59 1.62
N LYS A 166 -12.22 11.69 0.99
CA LYS A 166 -11.21 12.59 1.57
C LYS A 166 -11.56 13.09 2.97
N PHE A 167 -12.84 13.20 3.28
CA PHE A 167 -13.32 13.67 4.59
C PHE A 167 -13.16 12.62 5.72
N ASP A 168 -12.76 11.40 5.39
CA ASP A 168 -12.43 10.37 6.38
C ASP A 168 -10.96 10.46 6.81
N VAL A 169 -10.13 11.19 6.07
CA VAL A 169 -8.72 11.43 6.39
C VAL A 169 -8.65 12.51 7.49
N LEU A 170 -8.05 12.17 8.63
CA LEU A 170 -8.04 13.03 9.82
C LEU A 170 -7.04 14.19 9.71
N ASP A 171 -5.92 13.97 9.03
CA ASP A 171 -4.88 15.00 8.84
C ASP A 171 -5.04 15.73 7.49
N GLN A 172 -6.18 16.41 7.33
CA GLN A 172 -6.49 17.14 6.10
C GLN A 172 -5.53 18.33 5.85
N ALA A 173 -5.09 19.02 6.90
CA ALA A 173 -4.21 20.18 6.77
C ALA A 173 -2.84 19.80 6.19
N TRP A 174 -2.28 18.67 6.60
CA TRP A 174 -1.05 18.15 6.04
C TRP A 174 -1.26 17.69 4.59
N PHE A 175 -2.38 17.01 4.33
CA PHE A 175 -2.74 16.52 3.01
C PHE A 175 -2.93 17.67 2.01
N ASP A 176 -3.67 18.71 2.39
CA ASP A 176 -3.88 19.90 1.57
C ASP A 176 -2.56 20.64 1.29
N SER A 177 -1.65 20.70 2.29
CA SER A 177 -0.33 21.32 2.12
C SER A 177 0.56 20.55 1.16
N VAL A 178 0.53 19.21 1.18
CA VAL A 178 1.28 18.36 0.24
C VAL A 178 0.73 18.52 -1.18
N VAL A 179 -0.59 18.49 -1.35
CA VAL A 179 -1.24 18.70 -2.66
C VAL A 179 -0.88 20.06 -3.21
N HIS A 180 -0.98 21.12 -2.41
CA HIS A 180 -0.68 22.50 -2.84
C HIS A 180 0.79 22.72 -3.21
N LEU A 181 1.74 22.13 -2.48
CA LEU A 181 3.18 22.18 -2.81
C LEU A 181 3.47 21.50 -4.16
N TYR A 182 2.73 20.45 -4.49
CA TYR A 182 2.90 19.73 -5.76
C TYR A 182 2.21 20.44 -6.93
N GLU A 183 1.07 21.11 -6.72
CA GLU A 183 0.41 21.93 -7.73
C GLU A 183 1.31 23.05 -8.27
N ILE A 184 2.21 23.58 -7.42
CA ILE A 184 3.19 24.61 -7.82
C ILE A 184 4.35 24.02 -8.66
N GLY A 185 4.39 22.71 -8.88
CA GLY A 185 5.39 22.03 -9.73
C GLY A 185 6.78 21.90 -9.11
N VAL A 186 6.90 22.06 -7.79
CA VAL A 186 8.18 21.94 -7.09
C VAL A 186 8.58 20.48 -6.93
N ARG A 187 9.58 20.04 -7.70
CA ARG A 187 10.23 18.74 -7.50
C ARG A 187 11.12 18.82 -6.26
N ILE A 188 10.63 18.30 -5.13
CA ILE A 188 11.38 18.29 -3.88
C ILE A 188 12.46 17.21 -3.94
N PRO A 189 13.76 17.52 -3.77
CA PRO A 189 14.81 16.51 -3.67
C PRO A 189 14.55 15.55 -2.51
N SER A 190 14.91 14.26 -2.68
CA SER A 190 14.67 13.20 -1.67
C SER A 190 15.23 13.54 -0.28
N ILE A 191 16.38 14.22 -0.21
CA ILE A 191 17.00 14.68 1.05
C ILE A 191 16.14 15.71 1.78
N VAL A 192 15.55 16.68 1.05
CA VAL A 192 14.69 17.72 1.63
C VAL A 192 13.38 17.09 2.09
N ARG A 193 12.84 16.15 1.33
CA ARG A 193 11.65 15.38 1.70
C ARG A 193 11.90 14.55 2.96
N GLY A 194 13.03 13.83 3.03
CA GLY A 194 13.41 13.06 4.21
C GLY A 194 13.59 13.93 5.46
N GLY A 195 14.18 15.10 5.33
CA GLY A 195 14.33 16.07 6.44
C GLY A 195 12.99 16.62 6.92
N TYR A 196 12.06 16.92 6.02
CA TYR A 196 10.72 17.36 6.36
C TYR A 196 9.90 16.25 7.06
N GLU A 197 9.90 15.05 6.50
CA GLU A 197 9.21 13.88 7.06
C GLU A 197 9.77 13.46 8.42
N PHE A 198 11.10 13.57 8.61
CA PHE A 198 11.74 13.35 9.91
C PHE A 198 11.29 14.42 10.93
N GLY A 199 11.28 15.69 10.53
CA GLY A 199 10.85 16.79 11.37
C GLY A 199 9.39 16.65 11.81
N GLU A 200 8.49 16.31 10.88
CA GLU A 200 7.06 16.08 11.15
C GLU A 200 6.86 14.91 12.14
N ARG A 201 7.58 13.80 11.95
CA ARG A 201 7.49 12.64 12.82
C ARG A 201 8.05 12.90 14.23
N VAL A 202 9.07 13.74 14.35
CA VAL A 202 9.61 14.17 15.64
C VAL A 202 8.62 15.08 16.38
N ILE A 203 7.93 15.96 15.66
CA ILE A 203 6.91 16.84 16.24
C ILE A 203 5.70 16.02 16.71
N ASN A 204 5.28 15.03 15.93
CA ASN A 204 4.13 14.16 16.20
C ASN A 204 4.54 12.85 16.91
N LYS A 205 5.56 12.89 17.75
CA LYS A 205 6.18 11.72 18.41
C LYS A 205 5.27 10.99 19.39
N HIS A 206 4.14 11.52 19.79
CA HIS A 206 3.36 11.05 20.94
C HIS A 206 2.95 9.55 20.89
N GLU A 207 3.05 8.89 19.74
CA GLU A 207 2.65 7.48 19.55
C GLU A 207 3.74 6.59 18.94
N ARG A 208 4.98 7.09 18.73
CA ARG A 208 6.04 6.35 18.02
C ARG A 208 7.35 6.29 18.80
N THR A 209 8.06 5.18 18.71
CA THR A 209 9.43 5.05 19.23
C THR A 209 10.42 5.74 18.28
N TRP A 210 11.59 6.14 18.81
CA TRP A 210 12.68 6.69 17.97
C TRP A 210 13.16 5.72 16.90
N GLY A 211 13.15 4.40 17.17
CA GLY A 211 13.50 3.37 16.20
C GLY A 211 12.56 3.37 15.01
N GLU A 212 11.26 3.39 15.26
CA GLU A 212 10.24 3.43 14.20
C GLU A 212 10.30 4.70 13.36
N ILE A 213 10.58 5.86 13.99
CA ILE A 213 10.77 7.12 13.27
C ILE A 213 11.98 7.05 12.33
N VAL A 214 13.09 6.50 12.81
CA VAL A 214 14.33 6.35 12.03
C VAL A 214 14.12 5.35 10.90
N ASP A 215 13.54 4.18 11.17
CA ASP A 215 13.32 3.14 10.18
C ASP A 215 12.37 3.61 9.07
N GLN A 216 11.25 4.23 9.42
CA GLN A 216 10.31 4.81 8.44
C GLN A 216 10.93 5.96 7.62
N THR A 217 11.81 6.75 8.22
CA THR A 217 12.52 7.82 7.50
C THR A 217 13.57 7.26 6.55
N LEU A 218 14.31 6.23 6.97
CA LEU A 218 15.27 5.52 6.12
C LEU A 218 14.58 4.82 4.95
N GLU A 219 13.41 4.25 5.18
CA GLU A 219 12.59 3.63 4.13
C GLU A 219 12.19 4.63 3.05
N GLN A 220 11.84 5.85 3.43
CA GLN A 220 11.47 6.92 2.49
C GLN A 220 12.66 7.60 1.82
N LEU A 221 13.84 7.55 2.43
CA LEU A 221 15.11 7.91 1.81
C LEU A 221 15.65 6.80 0.90
N SER A 222 15.07 5.60 0.99
CA SER A 222 15.48 4.46 0.17
C SER A 222 15.32 4.75 -1.32
N PRO A 223 16.26 4.30 -2.16
CA PRO A 223 16.08 4.26 -3.62
C PRO A 223 14.81 3.51 -4.05
N LEU A 224 14.27 2.65 -3.17
CA LEU A 224 13.07 1.85 -3.40
C LEU A 224 11.76 2.60 -3.08
N ALA A 225 11.83 3.79 -2.49
CA ALA A 225 10.64 4.58 -2.18
C ALA A 225 9.89 5.00 -3.46
N PRO A 226 8.55 5.17 -3.38
CA PRO A 226 7.76 5.71 -4.48
C PRO A 226 8.25 7.09 -4.92
N SER A 227 8.10 7.38 -6.21
CA SER A 227 8.47 8.70 -6.74
C SER A 227 7.55 9.79 -6.19
N SER A 228 8.04 11.04 -6.22
CA SER A 228 7.20 12.19 -5.87
C SER A 228 6.02 12.36 -6.83
N VAL A 229 6.18 11.95 -8.10
CA VAL A 229 5.10 12.00 -9.10
C VAL A 229 3.99 11.01 -8.76
N LEU A 230 4.35 9.78 -8.34
CA LEU A 230 3.36 8.80 -7.89
C LEU A 230 2.63 9.30 -6.64
N ILE A 231 3.37 9.77 -5.63
CA ILE A 231 2.78 10.30 -4.38
C ILE A 231 1.80 11.45 -4.66
N GLN A 232 2.15 12.35 -5.58
CA GLN A 232 1.27 13.44 -5.99
C GLN A 232 -0.03 12.93 -6.62
N SER A 233 0.08 12.02 -7.59
CA SER A 233 -1.09 11.48 -8.28
C SER A 233 -1.98 10.64 -7.36
N GLU A 234 -1.42 9.92 -6.39
CA GLU A 234 -2.18 9.25 -5.34
C GLU A 234 -2.94 10.25 -4.46
N SER A 235 -2.29 11.37 -4.09
CA SER A 235 -2.93 12.44 -3.30
C SER A 235 -4.08 13.08 -4.07
N GLU A 236 -3.87 13.41 -5.33
CA GLU A 236 -4.90 13.97 -6.20
C GLU A 236 -6.08 13.00 -6.36
N TYR A 237 -5.80 11.71 -6.55
CA TYR A 237 -6.83 10.69 -6.64
C TYR A 237 -7.68 10.61 -5.37
N ILE A 238 -7.07 10.60 -4.16
CA ILE A 238 -7.81 10.61 -2.88
C ILE A 238 -8.71 11.85 -2.80
N TYR A 239 -8.20 13.00 -3.24
CA TYR A 239 -8.94 14.26 -3.16
C TYR A 239 -10.17 14.28 -4.07
N GLN A 240 -10.06 13.68 -5.28
CA GLN A 240 -11.11 13.67 -6.30
C GLN A 240 -12.05 12.47 -6.18
N TRP A 241 -11.66 11.44 -5.42
CA TRP A 241 -12.41 10.19 -5.36
C TRP A 241 -13.75 10.33 -4.63
N ASP A 242 -14.77 9.72 -5.20
CA ASP A 242 -16.13 9.72 -4.67
C ASP A 242 -16.74 8.31 -4.76
N ALA A 243 -16.96 7.69 -3.60
CA ALA A 243 -17.53 6.35 -3.45
C ALA A 243 -18.91 6.22 -4.08
N THR A 244 -19.69 7.31 -4.13
CA THR A 244 -21.06 7.28 -4.65
C THR A 244 -21.13 6.87 -6.13
N ARG A 245 -20.05 7.08 -6.88
CA ARG A 245 -19.96 6.73 -8.31
C ARG A 245 -19.99 5.22 -8.56
N PHE A 246 -19.69 4.40 -7.57
CA PHE A 246 -19.46 2.97 -7.72
C PHE A 246 -20.48 2.09 -6.97
N GLY A 247 -21.39 2.66 -6.20
CA GLY A 247 -22.32 1.91 -5.33
C GLY A 247 -23.14 0.84 -6.04
N ASP A 248 -23.61 1.10 -7.25
CA ASP A 248 -24.39 0.16 -8.06
C ASP A 248 -23.53 -0.74 -8.96
N ALA A 249 -22.23 -0.46 -9.08
CA ALA A 249 -21.33 -1.14 -10.01
C ALA A 249 -20.71 -2.44 -9.44
N MET A 250 -20.92 -2.74 -8.14
CA MET A 250 -20.27 -3.89 -7.49
C MET A 250 -20.92 -5.25 -7.81
N GLY A 251 -22.04 -5.27 -8.49
CA GLY A 251 -22.73 -6.50 -8.86
C GLY A 251 -22.94 -7.41 -7.66
N THR A 252 -22.45 -8.66 -7.74
CA THR A 252 -22.53 -9.66 -6.67
C THR A 252 -21.29 -9.74 -5.80
N ALA A 253 -20.31 -8.85 -5.98
CA ALA A 253 -19.11 -8.83 -5.16
C ALA A 253 -19.45 -8.59 -3.69
N ARG A 254 -18.86 -9.37 -2.79
CA ARG A 254 -19.05 -9.23 -1.35
C ARG A 254 -17.95 -8.35 -0.79
N MET A 255 -18.33 -7.34 -0.04
CA MET A 255 -17.39 -6.39 0.54
C MET A 255 -17.34 -6.56 2.06
N ALA A 256 -16.21 -6.21 2.63
CA ALA A 256 -16.05 -6.07 4.07
C ALA A 256 -15.14 -4.90 4.39
N PHE A 257 -15.48 -4.17 5.45
CA PHE A 257 -14.63 -3.13 6.02
C PHE A 257 -14.07 -3.61 7.35
N ILE A 258 -12.75 -3.53 7.49
CA ILE A 258 -12.04 -3.75 8.75
C ILE A 258 -11.21 -2.51 9.08
N GLY A 259 -10.96 -2.26 10.35
CA GLY A 259 -10.13 -1.12 10.76
C GLY A 259 -10.00 -1.04 12.26
N ASN A 260 -9.24 -0.07 12.73
CA ASN A 260 -8.99 0.14 14.15
C ASN A 260 -9.72 1.41 14.65
N PRO A 261 -10.53 1.33 15.71
CA PRO A 261 -11.16 2.52 16.29
C PRO A 261 -10.19 3.59 16.78
N SER A 262 -8.93 3.19 17.07
CA SER A 262 -7.86 4.10 17.48
C SER A 262 -7.02 4.62 16.30
N ASP A 263 -7.47 4.42 15.05
CA ASP A 263 -6.79 4.91 13.86
C ASP A 263 -6.75 6.44 13.86
N THR A 264 -5.53 7.01 13.78
CA THR A 264 -5.29 8.46 13.80
C THR A 264 -5.12 9.04 12.39
N THR A 265 -5.10 8.20 11.37
CA THR A 265 -4.96 8.60 9.96
C THR A 265 -6.30 8.64 9.25
N VAL A 266 -7.12 7.60 9.44
CA VAL A 266 -8.46 7.49 8.87
C VAL A 266 -9.49 7.35 9.99
N SER A 267 -10.50 8.20 9.98
CA SER A 267 -11.61 8.13 10.93
C SER A 267 -12.39 6.84 10.75
N TYR A 268 -12.12 5.84 11.60
CA TYR A 268 -12.80 4.56 11.56
C TYR A 268 -14.35 4.69 11.53
N PRO A 269 -14.98 5.46 12.44
CA PRO A 269 -16.44 5.57 12.44
C PRO A 269 -17.00 6.26 11.19
N SER A 270 -16.30 7.28 10.68
CA SER A 270 -16.71 8.00 9.48
C SER A 270 -16.60 7.15 8.23
N ALA A 271 -15.45 6.52 8.01
CA ALA A 271 -15.20 5.65 6.87
C ALA A 271 -16.18 4.46 6.87
N ARG A 272 -16.34 3.79 8.02
CA ARG A 272 -17.29 2.70 8.18
C ARG A 272 -18.72 3.12 7.78
N ALA A 273 -19.22 4.23 8.34
CA ALA A 273 -20.57 4.70 8.07
C ALA A 273 -20.80 5.05 6.59
N ARG A 274 -19.76 5.58 5.90
CA ARG A 274 -19.84 5.87 4.47
C ARG A 274 -19.81 4.60 3.62
N TRP A 275 -18.95 3.64 3.93
CA TRP A 275 -18.94 2.34 3.25
C TRP A 275 -20.27 1.62 3.42
N GLU A 276 -20.87 1.61 4.63
CA GLU A 276 -22.20 1.06 4.89
C GLU A 276 -23.28 1.78 4.06
N ARG A 277 -23.23 3.09 4.02
CA ARG A 277 -24.21 3.91 3.29
C ARG A 277 -24.18 3.65 1.79
N TYR A 278 -23.01 3.58 1.20
CA TYR A 278 -22.89 3.52 -0.28
C TYR A 278 -22.85 2.09 -0.82
N PHE A 279 -22.38 1.14 -0.03
CA PHE A 279 -22.23 -0.26 -0.45
C PHE A 279 -22.95 -1.26 0.45
N GLY A 280 -23.90 -0.84 1.25
CA GLY A 280 -24.59 -1.68 2.24
C GLY A 280 -25.17 -2.97 1.67
N ARG A 281 -25.59 -2.96 0.39
CA ARG A 281 -26.05 -4.17 -0.32
C ARG A 281 -24.95 -5.21 -0.48
N ASN A 282 -23.72 -4.78 -0.67
CA ASN A 282 -22.54 -5.60 -0.91
C ASN A 282 -21.72 -5.83 0.36
N LEU A 283 -21.83 -4.93 1.35
CA LEU A 283 -21.05 -4.93 2.58
C LEU A 283 -21.60 -5.98 3.55
N VAL A 284 -20.91 -7.11 3.64
CA VAL A 284 -21.32 -8.27 4.44
C VAL A 284 -20.92 -8.12 5.90
N SER A 285 -19.80 -7.43 6.15
CA SER A 285 -19.26 -7.22 7.49
C SER A 285 -18.52 -5.88 7.55
N SER A 286 -18.76 -5.15 8.64
CA SER A 286 -18.08 -3.89 8.97
C SER A 286 -17.75 -3.78 10.46
N ASP A 287 -17.96 -4.86 11.23
CA ASP A 287 -17.86 -4.87 12.70
C ASP A 287 -16.50 -5.40 13.19
N LEU A 288 -15.74 -6.05 12.31
CA LEU A 288 -14.48 -6.63 12.68
C LEU A 288 -13.40 -5.56 12.77
N GLN A 289 -12.77 -5.50 13.94
CA GLN A 289 -11.80 -4.46 14.29
C GLN A 289 -10.41 -5.05 14.46
N THR A 290 -9.41 -4.30 14.05
CA THR A 290 -7.99 -4.64 14.20
C THR A 290 -7.41 -4.08 15.51
N ILE A 291 -8.19 -4.16 16.60
CA ILE A 291 -7.77 -3.72 17.94
C ILE A 291 -6.54 -4.52 18.36
N GLY A 292 -5.52 -3.80 18.88
CA GLY A 292 -4.22 -4.38 19.22
C GLY A 292 -3.20 -4.36 18.08
N ALA A 293 -3.61 -3.97 16.87
CA ALA A 293 -2.65 -3.67 15.81
C ALA A 293 -1.91 -2.35 16.11
N PHE A 294 -0.61 -2.35 15.85
CA PHE A 294 0.24 -1.17 16.01
C PHE A 294 1.21 -1.05 14.82
N PRO A 295 1.33 0.14 14.21
CA PRO A 295 0.46 1.32 14.38
C PRO A 295 -1.02 1.01 14.14
N PRO A 296 -1.98 1.82 14.68
CA PRO A 296 -3.41 1.53 14.53
C PRO A 296 -3.92 1.58 13.08
N HIS A 297 -3.29 2.39 12.22
CA HIS A 297 -3.67 2.53 10.82
C HIS A 297 -3.07 1.41 9.97
N ALA A 298 -3.91 0.64 9.29
CA ALA A 298 -3.58 -0.34 8.23
C ALA A 298 -2.14 -0.90 8.32
N SER A 299 -1.88 -1.74 9.30
CA SER A 299 -0.52 -2.16 9.66
C SER A 299 -0.30 -3.69 9.67
N PRO A 300 -0.76 -4.45 8.66
CA PRO A 300 -0.63 -5.91 8.68
C PRO A 300 0.83 -6.38 8.68
N GLN A 301 1.76 -5.64 8.09
CA GLN A 301 3.19 -5.96 8.09
C GLN A 301 3.82 -5.94 9.49
N TRP A 302 3.28 -5.14 10.40
CA TRP A 302 3.75 -5.02 11.79
C TRP A 302 2.93 -5.87 12.76
N SER A 303 1.66 -6.07 12.47
CA SER A 303 0.67 -6.72 13.35
C SER A 303 -0.01 -7.92 12.70
N GLY A 304 0.74 -8.70 11.92
CA GLY A 304 0.22 -9.83 11.13
C GLY A 304 -0.62 -10.84 11.93
N ILE A 305 -0.31 -11.05 13.22
CA ILE A 305 -1.09 -11.95 14.10
C ILE A 305 -2.52 -11.42 14.26
N VAL A 306 -2.67 -10.13 14.57
CA VAL A 306 -4.00 -9.49 14.76
C VAL A 306 -4.80 -9.57 13.46
N TYR A 307 -4.17 -9.23 12.33
CA TYR A 307 -4.83 -9.27 11.03
C TYR A 307 -5.26 -10.68 10.62
N ASN A 308 -4.41 -11.69 10.81
CA ASN A 308 -4.77 -13.06 10.50
C ASN A 308 -5.90 -13.59 11.40
N GLN A 309 -5.98 -13.16 12.67
CA GLN A 309 -7.12 -13.47 13.55
C GLN A 309 -8.41 -12.83 13.06
N VAL A 310 -8.37 -11.56 12.65
CA VAL A 310 -9.53 -10.85 12.08
C VAL A 310 -9.97 -11.50 10.77
N LEU A 311 -9.05 -11.76 9.86
CA LEU A 311 -9.33 -12.42 8.59
C LEU A 311 -9.84 -13.85 8.76
N GLY A 312 -9.35 -14.58 9.76
CA GLY A 312 -9.85 -15.92 10.10
C GLY A 312 -11.35 -15.93 10.45
N ARG A 313 -11.86 -14.83 11.04
CA ARG A 313 -13.31 -14.65 11.32
C ARG A 313 -14.07 -14.10 10.13
N LEU A 314 -13.42 -13.26 9.30
CA LEU A 314 -14.04 -12.58 8.18
C LEU A 314 -14.20 -13.47 6.96
N LEU A 315 -13.15 -14.19 6.56
CA LEU A 315 -13.13 -14.94 5.30
C LEU A 315 -14.21 -16.03 5.20
N PRO A 316 -14.57 -16.75 6.26
CA PRO A 316 -15.71 -17.67 6.22
C PRO A 316 -17.05 -16.99 5.91
N GLN A 317 -17.21 -15.73 6.33
CA GLN A 317 -18.42 -14.95 6.02
C GLN A 317 -18.44 -14.48 4.57
N LEU A 318 -17.28 -14.10 4.00
CA LEU A 318 -17.14 -13.64 2.62
C LEU A 318 -17.13 -14.80 1.62
N LEU A 319 -16.46 -15.89 1.96
CA LEU A 319 -16.23 -17.05 1.13
C LEU A 319 -16.66 -18.32 1.89
N PRO A 320 -17.98 -18.55 2.05
CA PRO A 320 -18.44 -19.76 2.71
C PRO A 320 -17.95 -20.99 1.94
N LEU A 321 -17.39 -21.95 2.67
CA LEU A 321 -17.01 -23.23 2.10
C LEU A 321 -18.28 -23.88 1.52
N PRO A 322 -18.20 -24.55 0.35
CA PRO A 322 -19.33 -25.33 -0.15
C PRO A 322 -19.73 -26.33 0.93
N ARG A 323 -20.98 -26.34 1.30
CA ARG A 323 -21.48 -27.37 2.21
C ARG A 323 -21.15 -28.73 1.61
N PRO A 324 -20.57 -29.68 2.40
CA PRO A 324 -20.41 -31.03 1.90
C PRO A 324 -21.79 -31.47 1.43
N THR A 325 -21.92 -31.76 0.17
CA THR A 325 -23.11 -32.39 -0.38
C THR A 325 -23.28 -33.68 0.41
N GLY A 326 -24.25 -33.69 1.34
CA GLY A 326 -24.55 -34.85 2.15
C GLY A 326 -24.71 -36.00 1.19
N GLY A 327 -23.88 -37.04 1.40
CA GLY A 327 -23.99 -38.26 0.64
C GLY A 327 -25.46 -38.70 0.70
N ALA A 328 -26.09 -38.76 -0.47
CA ALA A 328 -27.40 -39.37 -0.59
C ALA A 328 -27.29 -40.75 0.03
N GLY A 329 -27.87 -40.92 1.22
CA GLY A 329 -27.99 -42.20 1.88
C GLY A 329 -28.64 -43.15 0.89
N GLY A 330 -27.85 -44.10 0.37
CA GLY A 330 -28.37 -45.26 -0.32
C GLY A 330 -29.25 -45.99 0.66
N GLY A 331 -30.54 -45.75 0.60
CA GLY A 331 -31.54 -46.63 1.13
C GLY A 331 -31.49 -47.90 0.32
N ALA A 332 -30.85 -48.92 0.84
CA ALA A 332 -31.07 -50.29 0.41
C ALA A 332 -32.45 -50.72 0.95
N ALA A 333 -33.35 -51.00 0.03
CA ALA A 333 -34.49 -51.84 0.25
C ALA A 333 -34.10 -53.32 0.13
#